data_2e780fc7bbc82d6ca172e164b6a02c6e
#
_entry.id   2e780fc7bbc82d6ca172e164b6a02c6e
#
_cell.length_a   1.000
_cell.length_b   1.000
_cell.length_c   1.000
_cell.angle_alpha   90.00
_cell.angle_beta   90.00
_cell.angle_gamma   90.00
#
_symmetry.space_group_name_H-M   'P 1'
#
loop_
_entity.id
_entity.type
_entity.pdbx_description
1 polymer ?
#
loop_
_entity_poly.entity_id
_entity_poly.type
_entity_poly.pdbx_seq_one_letter_code
_entity_poly.pdbx_strand_id
1 'polypeptide(L)'
;NYPFLMSDGITLYYASDGEGSLGGYDIFVTRYDSENSNYLRPDNIGMPFNSPANDYMYAIDEFNNIGWFASDRYQPDNKVCIYVFVPNSSKEVYNYESTDEQIIINAASLRSIRTTWKDEEKVRTGKQRLAAIMYAKESGEQQKDFTLIIDDSAVYHTLNDFRSAEARKLYQQRIQKQKDYDNLKKNLDDKREQYAQGNSARTVSYT
;
A
#
# COMPACT_ATOMS: atom_id res chain seq x y z
N ASN A 1 5.55 -10.64 -5.16
CA ASN A 1 6.26 -10.19 -3.96
C ASN A 1 5.75 -8.83 -3.50
N TYR A 2 5.99 -8.45 -2.23
CA TYR A 2 5.65 -7.16 -1.63
C TYR A 2 4.18 -6.76 -1.83
N PRO A 3 3.19 -7.58 -1.41
CA PRO A 3 1.78 -7.28 -1.58
C PRO A 3 1.33 -6.14 -0.66
N PHE A 4 0.50 -5.25 -1.20
CA PHE A 4 -0.18 -4.18 -0.48
C PHE A 4 -1.67 -4.17 -0.86
N LEU A 5 -2.54 -4.46 0.11
CA LEU A 5 -3.98 -4.45 -0.07
C LEU A 5 -4.53 -3.09 0.38
N MET A 6 -5.31 -2.44 -0.48
CA MET A 6 -6.00 -1.19 -0.16
C MET A 6 -7.07 -1.39 0.92
N SER A 7 -7.50 -0.32 1.55
CA SER A 7 -8.55 -0.36 2.58
C SER A 7 -9.91 -0.80 2.05
N ASP A 8 -10.12 -0.76 0.73
CA ASP A 8 -11.31 -1.30 0.05
C ASP A 8 -11.40 -2.84 0.16
N GLY A 9 -10.31 -3.51 0.54
CA GLY A 9 -10.24 -4.96 0.70
C GLY A 9 -10.23 -5.77 -0.60
N ILE A 10 -10.22 -5.10 -1.77
CA ILE A 10 -10.28 -5.74 -3.08
C ILE A 10 -9.15 -5.34 -4.03
N THR A 11 -8.59 -4.16 -3.88
CA THR A 11 -7.50 -3.65 -4.74
C THR A 11 -6.16 -4.05 -4.14
N LEU A 12 -5.39 -4.84 -4.89
CA LEU A 12 -4.10 -5.39 -4.48
C LEU A 12 -2.99 -4.87 -5.40
N TYR A 13 -1.99 -4.23 -4.81
CA TYR A 13 -0.71 -3.93 -5.46
C TYR A 13 0.33 -4.97 -5.07
N TYR A 14 1.21 -5.33 -5.99
CA TYR A 14 2.30 -6.25 -5.72
C TYR A 14 3.43 -6.07 -6.73
N ALA A 15 4.63 -6.53 -6.41
CA ALA A 15 5.76 -6.51 -7.33
C ALA A 15 6.00 -7.89 -7.94
N SER A 16 6.26 -7.92 -9.25
CA SER A 16 6.57 -9.13 -10.02
C SER A 16 7.59 -8.84 -11.11
N ASP A 17 8.42 -9.82 -11.41
CA ASP A 17 9.37 -9.90 -12.51
C ASP A 17 8.84 -10.79 -13.66
N GLY A 18 7.54 -11.08 -13.63
CA GLY A 18 6.88 -11.94 -14.63
C GLY A 18 6.51 -11.21 -15.92
N GLU A 19 5.62 -11.85 -16.69
CA GLU A 19 5.12 -11.30 -17.96
C GLU A 19 4.54 -9.90 -17.80
N GLY A 20 4.98 -8.98 -18.64
CA GLY A 20 4.56 -7.57 -18.61
C GLY A 20 5.46 -6.66 -17.76
N SER A 21 6.54 -7.19 -17.15
CA SER A 21 7.56 -6.34 -16.52
C SER A 21 8.41 -5.63 -17.57
N LEU A 22 8.82 -4.40 -17.27
CA LEU A 22 9.71 -3.59 -18.11
C LEU A 22 11.18 -3.87 -17.85
N GLY A 23 11.50 -4.35 -16.65
CA GLY A 23 12.86 -4.62 -16.20
C GLY A 23 12.93 -5.80 -15.25
N GLY A 24 13.37 -5.55 -14.02
CA GLY A 24 13.33 -6.52 -12.94
C GLY A 24 11.92 -6.61 -12.34
N TYR A 25 11.81 -6.35 -11.04
CA TYR A 25 10.50 -6.25 -10.40
C TYR A 25 9.78 -4.98 -10.83
N ASP A 26 8.55 -5.13 -11.27
CA ASP A 26 7.61 -4.03 -11.54
C ASP A 26 6.40 -4.12 -10.62
N ILE A 27 5.78 -2.98 -10.35
CA ILE A 27 4.56 -2.88 -9.56
C ILE A 27 3.36 -3.10 -10.46
N PHE A 28 2.52 -4.05 -10.05
CA PHE A 28 1.25 -4.39 -10.69
C PHE A 28 0.09 -4.09 -9.75
N VAL A 29 -1.07 -3.84 -10.33
CA VAL A 29 -2.34 -3.72 -9.62
C VAL A 29 -3.35 -4.73 -10.16
N THR A 30 -4.10 -5.34 -9.27
CA THR A 30 -5.24 -6.20 -9.60
C THR A 30 -6.38 -5.95 -8.61
N ARG A 31 -7.56 -6.48 -8.93
CA ARG A 31 -8.73 -6.41 -8.07
C ARG A 31 -9.35 -7.78 -7.89
N TYR A 32 -9.79 -8.06 -6.68
CA TYR A 32 -10.50 -9.30 -6.40
C TYR A 32 -11.93 -9.21 -6.92
N ASP A 33 -12.32 -10.20 -7.73
CA ASP A 33 -13.67 -10.39 -8.22
C ASP A 33 -14.38 -11.41 -7.31
N SER A 34 -15.28 -10.92 -6.48
CA SER A 34 -16.02 -11.75 -5.53
C SER A 34 -17.04 -12.69 -6.20
N GLU A 35 -17.51 -12.38 -7.42
CA GLU A 35 -18.46 -13.22 -8.14
C GLU A 35 -17.77 -14.48 -8.65
N ASN A 36 -16.56 -14.33 -9.17
CA ASN A 36 -15.77 -15.44 -9.72
C ASN A 36 -14.74 -15.99 -8.72
N SER A 37 -14.66 -15.43 -7.50
CA SER A 37 -13.71 -15.81 -6.44
C SER A 37 -12.25 -15.85 -6.91
N ASN A 38 -11.85 -14.89 -7.76
CA ASN A 38 -10.54 -14.82 -8.36
C ASN A 38 -10.07 -13.35 -8.50
N TYR A 39 -8.77 -13.15 -8.72
CA TYR A 39 -8.25 -11.85 -9.09
C TYR A 39 -8.39 -11.61 -10.59
N LEU A 40 -8.74 -10.38 -10.97
CA LEU A 40 -8.72 -9.94 -12.36
C LEU A 40 -7.30 -9.98 -12.94
N ARG A 41 -7.21 -9.91 -14.27
CA ARG A 41 -5.90 -9.81 -14.93
C ARG A 41 -5.15 -8.60 -14.38
N PRO A 42 -3.91 -8.77 -13.89
CA PRO A 42 -3.13 -7.66 -13.38
C PRO A 42 -2.73 -6.67 -14.47
N ASP A 43 -2.73 -5.40 -14.11
CA ASP A 43 -2.21 -4.31 -14.94
C ASP A 43 -0.89 -3.79 -14.36
N ASN A 44 0.13 -3.65 -15.21
CA ASN A 44 1.35 -2.92 -14.88
C ASN A 44 1.01 -1.44 -14.67
N ILE A 45 1.35 -0.88 -13.50
CA ILE A 45 0.98 0.52 -13.20
C ILE A 45 1.73 1.53 -14.06
N GLY A 46 2.82 1.13 -14.68
CA GLY A 46 3.58 1.92 -15.65
C GLY A 46 4.38 3.06 -15.05
N MET A 47 4.81 3.95 -15.93
CA MET A 47 5.58 5.14 -15.56
C MET A 47 4.75 6.16 -14.77
N PRO A 48 5.35 6.87 -13.82
CA PRO A 48 6.77 6.91 -13.47
C PRO A 48 7.19 5.86 -12.42
N PHE A 49 6.27 5.01 -11.98
CA PHE A 49 6.53 4.03 -10.92
C PHE A 49 7.47 2.93 -11.40
N ASN A 50 7.14 2.30 -12.52
CA ASN A 50 7.90 1.22 -13.10
C ASN A 50 8.97 1.72 -14.08
N SER A 51 10.13 1.04 -14.09
CA SER A 51 11.32 1.38 -14.87
C SER A 51 12.05 0.10 -15.29
N PRO A 52 13.13 0.19 -16.09
CA PRO A 52 13.99 -0.97 -16.36
C PRO A 52 14.74 -1.55 -15.15
N ALA A 53 14.69 -0.89 -13.98
CA ALA A 53 15.29 -1.36 -12.74
C ALA A 53 14.30 -2.23 -11.93
N ASN A 54 14.55 -2.45 -10.63
CA ASN A 54 13.59 -3.09 -9.75
C ASN A 54 12.75 -2.03 -9.02
N ASP A 55 11.45 -2.12 -9.18
CA ASP A 55 10.48 -1.23 -8.58
C ASP A 55 9.50 -2.05 -7.73
N TYR A 56 9.39 -1.74 -6.43
CA TYR A 56 8.66 -2.58 -5.48
C TYR A 56 8.24 -1.83 -4.21
N MET A 57 7.61 -2.52 -3.26
CA MET A 57 7.16 -1.97 -1.97
C MET A 57 6.22 -0.76 -2.12
N TYR A 58 5.28 -0.84 -3.07
CA TYR A 58 4.27 0.19 -3.24
C TYR A 58 3.29 0.17 -2.07
N ALA A 59 3.04 1.32 -1.48
CA ALA A 59 2.09 1.49 -0.39
C ALA A 59 1.44 2.87 -0.44
N ILE A 60 0.19 2.97 0.00
CA ILE A 60 -0.55 4.23 0.12
C ILE A 60 -1.12 4.36 1.53
N ASP A 61 -0.83 5.46 2.19
CA ASP A 61 -1.59 5.93 3.33
C ASP A 61 -2.79 6.72 2.80
N GLU A 62 -3.92 6.04 2.70
CA GLU A 62 -5.16 6.61 2.16
C GLU A 62 -5.68 7.75 3.03
N PHE A 63 -5.40 7.70 4.33
CA PHE A 63 -5.78 8.73 5.27
C PHE A 63 -5.05 10.06 5.03
N ASN A 64 -3.72 9.99 4.93
CA ASN A 64 -2.90 11.18 4.67
C ASN A 64 -2.79 11.49 3.17
N ASN A 65 -3.37 10.65 2.30
CA ASN A 65 -3.29 10.74 0.85
C ASN A 65 -1.85 10.94 0.37
N ILE A 66 -0.99 10.03 0.82
CA ILE A 66 0.43 9.99 0.48
C ILE A 66 0.83 8.54 0.20
N GLY A 67 1.72 8.32 -0.75
CA GLY A 67 2.19 6.98 -1.08
C GLY A 67 3.70 6.92 -1.15
N TRP A 68 4.21 5.70 -1.11
CA TRP A 68 5.64 5.36 -1.18
C TRP A 68 5.86 4.19 -2.11
N PHE A 69 6.99 4.19 -2.78
CA PHE A 69 7.52 3.00 -3.44
C PHE A 69 9.04 3.02 -3.37
N ALA A 70 9.65 1.87 -3.47
CA ALA A 70 11.09 1.70 -3.51
C ALA A 70 11.56 1.37 -4.93
N SER A 71 12.72 1.87 -5.30
CA SER A 71 13.37 1.55 -6.56
C SER A 71 14.89 1.55 -6.39
N ASP A 72 15.57 0.64 -7.05
CA ASP A 72 17.04 0.62 -7.12
C ASP A 72 17.59 1.36 -8.34
N ARG A 73 16.70 2.03 -9.13
CA ARG A 73 17.13 2.85 -10.27
C ARG A 73 18.18 3.88 -9.86
N TYR A 74 19.30 3.92 -10.56
CA TYR A 74 20.44 4.79 -10.28
C TYR A 74 21.05 4.64 -8.89
N GLN A 75 20.82 3.54 -8.21
CA GLN A 75 21.42 3.27 -6.91
C GLN A 75 22.61 2.31 -7.06
N PRO A 76 23.61 2.41 -6.19
CA PRO A 76 24.64 1.38 -6.07
C PRO A 76 24.02 0.05 -5.62
N ASP A 77 24.74 -1.05 -5.87
CA ASP A 77 24.33 -2.37 -5.43
C ASP A 77 23.90 -2.40 -3.96
N ASN A 78 22.81 -3.10 -3.69
CA ASN A 78 22.22 -3.26 -2.35
C ASN A 78 21.69 -1.94 -1.73
N LYS A 79 21.45 -0.92 -2.53
CA LYS A 79 20.77 0.30 -2.09
C LYS A 79 19.52 0.56 -2.90
N VAL A 80 18.56 1.20 -2.25
CA VAL A 80 17.30 1.62 -2.86
C VAL A 80 17.01 3.07 -2.49
N CYS A 81 16.30 3.76 -3.36
CA CYS A 81 15.69 5.04 -3.07
C CYS A 81 14.20 4.83 -2.76
N ILE A 82 13.70 5.47 -1.72
CA ILE A 82 12.27 5.52 -1.42
C ILE A 82 11.72 6.81 -2.00
N TYR A 83 10.82 6.67 -2.94
CA TYR A 83 10.07 7.77 -3.54
C TYR A 83 8.77 7.99 -2.78
N VAL A 84 8.43 9.25 -2.56
CA VAL A 84 7.17 9.67 -1.96
C VAL A 84 6.34 10.38 -3.01
N PHE A 85 5.05 10.05 -3.09
CA PHE A 85 4.15 10.65 -4.08
C PHE A 85 2.79 10.98 -3.48
N VAL A 86 2.07 11.88 -4.13
CA VAL A 86 0.65 12.14 -3.87
C VAL A 86 -0.14 11.30 -4.87
N PRO A 87 -1.00 10.38 -4.40
CA PRO A 87 -1.84 9.58 -5.29
C PRO A 87 -2.71 10.46 -6.18
N ASN A 88 -2.81 10.09 -7.46
CA ASN A 88 -3.73 10.69 -8.39
C ASN A 88 -5.03 9.87 -8.46
N SER A 89 -6.14 10.52 -8.72
CA SER A 89 -7.44 9.86 -8.91
C SER A 89 -7.52 9.01 -10.19
N SER A 90 -6.60 9.24 -11.12
CA SER A 90 -6.54 8.50 -12.39
C SER A 90 -5.09 8.25 -12.79
N LYS A 91 -4.88 7.13 -13.50
CA LYS A 91 -3.58 6.82 -14.13
C LYS A 91 -3.26 7.87 -15.19
N GLU A 92 -2.04 8.41 -15.15
CA GLU A 92 -1.54 9.26 -16.23
C GLU A 92 -1.13 8.36 -17.40
N VAL A 93 -1.75 8.58 -18.54
CA VAL A 93 -1.43 7.85 -19.78
C VAL A 93 -0.71 8.78 -20.73
N TYR A 94 0.48 8.39 -21.16
CA TYR A 94 1.22 9.10 -22.18
C TYR A 94 0.79 8.62 -23.58
N ASN A 95 0.41 9.56 -24.45
CA ASN A 95 0.18 9.22 -25.84
C ASN A 95 1.56 9.20 -26.56
N TYR A 96 2.05 8.01 -26.85
CA TYR A 96 3.37 7.79 -27.45
C TYR A 96 3.50 8.36 -28.86
N GLU A 97 2.40 8.60 -29.55
CA GLU A 97 2.42 9.17 -30.91
C GLU A 97 2.54 10.71 -30.92
N SER A 98 2.02 11.36 -29.86
CA SER A 98 1.96 12.83 -29.79
C SER A 98 2.81 13.45 -28.68
N THR A 99 3.33 12.65 -27.76
CA THR A 99 4.17 13.13 -26.65
C THR A 99 5.63 13.10 -27.08
N ASP A 100 6.36 14.18 -26.81
CA ASP A 100 7.80 14.27 -27.03
C ASP A 100 8.53 13.09 -26.33
N GLU A 101 9.38 12.40 -27.08
CA GLU A 101 10.11 11.23 -26.59
C GLU A 101 10.94 11.56 -25.34
N GLN A 102 11.50 12.77 -25.26
CA GLN A 102 12.27 13.21 -24.11
C GLN A 102 11.41 13.33 -22.84
N ILE A 103 10.15 13.72 -22.98
CA ILE A 103 9.21 13.77 -21.85
C ILE A 103 8.93 12.34 -21.34
N ILE A 104 8.75 11.39 -22.24
CA ILE A 104 8.53 9.98 -21.91
C ILE A 104 9.77 9.40 -21.20
N ILE A 105 10.95 9.63 -21.77
CA ILE A 105 12.23 9.19 -21.18
C ILE A 105 12.43 9.79 -19.79
N ASN A 106 12.15 11.08 -19.61
CA ASN A 106 12.29 11.75 -18.31
C ASN A 106 11.28 11.21 -17.28
N ALA A 107 10.05 10.91 -17.70
CA ALA A 107 9.02 10.32 -16.83
C ALA A 107 9.42 8.89 -16.42
N ALA A 108 9.91 8.07 -17.36
CA ALA A 108 10.38 6.72 -17.08
C ALA A 108 11.62 6.70 -16.19
N SER A 109 12.54 7.63 -16.41
CA SER A 109 13.84 7.61 -15.74
C SER A 109 13.80 8.21 -14.33
N LEU A 110 12.89 9.14 -14.03
CA LEU A 110 12.85 9.92 -12.77
C LEU A 110 14.22 10.48 -12.34
N ARG A 111 15.10 10.83 -13.30
CA ARG A 111 16.40 11.48 -12.98
C ARG A 111 16.22 12.75 -12.17
N SER A 112 15.11 13.44 -12.41
CA SER A 112 14.66 14.57 -11.61
C SER A 112 13.17 14.42 -11.30
N ILE A 113 12.83 14.29 -10.04
CA ILE A 113 11.43 14.26 -9.59
C ILE A 113 10.71 15.59 -9.90
N ARG A 114 11.44 16.67 -10.15
CA ARG A 114 10.84 17.97 -10.53
C ARG A 114 10.06 17.91 -11.84
N THR A 115 10.41 17.01 -12.74
CA THR A 115 9.70 16.84 -14.02
C THR A 115 8.29 16.29 -13.82
N THR A 116 8.01 15.65 -12.68
CA THR A 116 6.67 15.15 -12.31
C THR A 116 5.82 16.20 -11.59
N TRP A 117 6.39 17.35 -11.23
CA TRP A 117 5.71 18.41 -10.45
C TRP A 117 4.92 19.34 -11.37
N LYS A 118 3.83 18.84 -11.94
CA LYS A 118 2.97 19.61 -12.85
C LYS A 118 2.03 20.57 -12.11
N ASP A 119 1.71 20.26 -10.84
CA ASP A 119 0.78 21.02 -9.99
C ASP A 119 1.50 21.44 -8.71
N GLU A 120 1.87 22.73 -8.65
CA GLU A 120 2.63 23.28 -7.52
C GLU A 120 1.84 23.21 -6.20
N GLU A 121 0.52 23.29 -6.25
CA GLU A 121 -0.31 23.20 -5.05
C GLU A 121 -0.34 21.78 -4.49
N LYS A 122 -0.47 20.77 -5.35
CA LYS A 122 -0.35 19.36 -4.96
C LYS A 122 1.03 19.07 -4.36
N VAL A 123 2.09 19.59 -4.95
CA VAL A 123 3.45 19.42 -4.45
C VAL A 123 3.60 20.06 -3.07
N ARG A 124 3.11 21.29 -2.90
CA ARG A 124 3.14 21.99 -1.60
C ARG A 124 2.37 21.21 -0.53
N THR A 125 1.16 20.80 -0.84
CA THR A 125 0.30 20.03 0.07
C THR A 125 0.94 18.67 0.40
N GLY A 126 1.50 17.97 -0.58
CA GLY A 126 2.20 16.70 -0.36
C GLY A 126 3.40 16.86 0.57
N LYS A 127 4.20 17.90 0.40
CA LYS A 127 5.33 18.21 1.30
C LYS A 127 4.88 18.53 2.72
N GLN A 128 3.77 19.26 2.88
CA GLN A 128 3.20 19.56 4.20
C GLN A 128 2.71 18.30 4.89
N ARG A 129 2.00 17.41 4.17
CA ARG A 129 1.55 16.11 4.70
C ARG A 129 2.73 15.24 5.13
N LEU A 130 3.74 15.11 4.30
CA LEU A 130 4.95 14.37 4.64
C LEU A 130 5.63 14.93 5.89
N ALA A 131 5.80 16.26 5.97
CA ALA A 131 6.39 16.91 7.13
C ALA A 131 5.56 16.66 8.41
N ALA A 132 4.22 16.70 8.32
CA ALA A 132 3.35 16.42 9.45
C ALA A 132 3.50 14.96 9.94
N ILE A 133 3.57 13.98 9.02
CA ILE A 133 3.80 12.57 9.36
C ILE A 133 5.17 12.38 10.04
N MET A 134 6.21 12.99 9.49
CA MET A 134 7.56 12.91 10.05
C MET A 134 7.63 13.56 11.45
N TYR A 135 7.02 14.74 11.61
CA TYR A 135 6.96 15.42 12.89
C TYR A 135 6.21 14.61 13.96
N ALA A 136 5.04 14.06 13.61
CA ALA A 136 4.27 13.20 14.51
C ALA A 136 5.07 11.96 14.96
N LYS A 137 5.90 11.42 14.10
CA LYS A 137 6.79 10.29 14.41
C LYS A 137 7.95 10.70 15.35
N GLU A 138 8.52 11.88 15.15
CA GLU A 138 9.65 12.39 15.96
C GLU A 138 9.21 12.89 17.34
N SER A 139 8.05 13.54 17.42
CA SER A 139 7.55 14.12 18.67
C SER A 139 7.06 13.10 19.68
N GLY A 140 6.92 11.84 19.29
CA GLY A 140 6.39 10.79 20.15
C GLY A 140 4.95 11.07 20.63
N GLU A 141 4.28 11.99 19.94
CA GLU A 141 2.95 12.45 20.34
C GLU A 141 1.91 11.34 20.19
N GLN A 142 1.31 11.10 21.32
CA GLN A 142 0.12 10.32 21.61
C GLN A 142 0.01 9.03 20.81
N GLN A 143 0.28 7.96 21.48
CA GLN A 143 -0.11 6.62 21.05
C GLN A 143 -1.57 6.70 20.58
N LYS A 144 -1.75 6.81 19.26
CA LYS A 144 -3.09 6.76 18.67
C LYS A 144 -3.61 5.36 18.94
N ASP A 145 -4.63 5.25 19.76
CA ASP A 145 -5.22 3.96 20.09
C ASP A 145 -5.83 3.30 18.84
N PHE A 146 -6.30 4.14 17.91
CA PHE A 146 -6.88 3.73 16.63
C PHE A 146 -6.98 4.93 15.66
N THR A 147 -7.41 4.67 14.44
CA THR A 147 -7.84 5.69 13.47
C THR A 147 -9.21 5.33 12.96
N LEU A 148 -10.20 6.18 13.21
CA LEU A 148 -11.56 6.04 12.72
C LEU A 148 -11.94 7.27 11.94
N ILE A 149 -12.12 7.10 10.63
CA ILE A 149 -12.59 8.15 9.72
C ILE A 149 -14.13 8.16 9.79
N ILE A 150 -14.70 9.30 10.17
CA ILE A 150 -16.13 9.51 10.21
C ILE A 150 -16.62 10.13 8.89
N ASP A 151 -15.90 11.17 8.44
CA ASP A 151 -16.11 11.86 7.17
C ASP A 151 -14.83 12.59 6.75
N ASP A 152 -14.88 13.31 5.63
CA ASP A 152 -13.73 14.04 5.06
C ASP A 152 -13.13 15.10 6.01
N SER A 153 -13.85 15.47 7.07
CA SER A 153 -13.45 16.52 8.01
C SER A 153 -13.21 16.02 9.44
N ALA A 154 -13.66 14.82 9.78
CA ALA A 154 -13.65 14.31 11.15
C ALA A 154 -12.98 12.92 11.24
N VAL A 155 -11.88 12.88 11.99
CA VAL A 155 -11.12 11.65 12.26
C VAL A 155 -10.90 11.52 13.75
N TYR A 156 -11.20 10.34 14.26
CA TYR A 156 -11.05 10.01 15.67
C TYR A 156 -9.83 9.10 15.87
N HIS A 157 -9.02 9.45 16.84
CA HIS A 157 -7.80 8.71 17.20
C HIS A 157 -7.83 8.11 18.60
N THR A 158 -8.70 8.65 19.44
CA THR A 158 -8.87 8.21 20.83
C THR A 158 -10.34 8.08 21.17
N LEU A 159 -10.64 7.33 22.24
CA LEU A 159 -12.01 7.23 22.74
C LEU A 159 -12.57 8.56 23.25
N ASN A 160 -11.72 9.53 23.55
CA ASN A 160 -12.16 10.86 24.00
C ASN A 160 -12.68 11.74 22.86
N ASP A 161 -12.36 11.42 21.61
CA ASP A 161 -12.82 12.15 20.43
C ASP A 161 -14.34 11.94 20.19
N PHE A 162 -14.91 10.86 20.75
CA PHE A 162 -16.35 10.61 20.64
C PHE A 162 -17.14 11.56 21.53
N ARG A 163 -17.98 12.39 20.91
CA ARG A 163 -18.90 13.29 21.61
C ARG A 163 -20.05 12.56 22.32
N SER A 164 -20.49 11.42 21.75
CA SER A 164 -21.55 10.58 22.32
C SER A 164 -20.98 9.47 23.17
N ALA A 165 -21.44 9.34 24.41
CA ALA A 165 -21.06 8.25 25.30
C ALA A 165 -21.50 6.87 24.75
N GLU A 166 -22.62 6.83 24.06
CA GLU A 166 -23.15 5.62 23.43
C GLU A 166 -22.27 5.19 22.25
N ALA A 167 -21.90 6.12 21.38
CA ALA A 167 -20.99 5.83 20.27
C ALA A 167 -19.61 5.35 20.74
N ARG A 168 -19.08 5.95 21.81
CA ARG A 168 -17.85 5.50 22.48
C ARG A 168 -17.95 4.06 22.96
N LYS A 169 -19.06 3.71 23.64
CA LYS A 169 -19.31 2.37 24.14
C LYS A 169 -19.41 1.35 23.01
N LEU A 170 -20.13 1.66 21.94
CA LEU A 170 -20.26 0.80 20.76
C LEU A 170 -18.90 0.56 20.09
N TYR A 171 -18.08 1.61 19.99
CA TYR A 171 -16.74 1.47 19.41
C TYR A 171 -15.82 0.64 20.30
N GLN A 172 -15.87 0.77 21.61
CA GLN A 172 -15.14 -0.10 22.53
C GLN A 172 -15.55 -1.57 22.37
N GLN A 173 -16.86 -1.84 22.24
CA GLN A 173 -17.35 -3.20 21.98
C GLN A 173 -16.85 -3.74 20.63
N ARG A 174 -16.78 -2.90 19.60
CA ARG A 174 -16.20 -3.27 18.31
C ARG A 174 -14.73 -3.67 18.45
N ILE A 175 -13.91 -2.84 19.12
CA ILE A 175 -12.50 -3.16 19.36
C ILE A 175 -12.35 -4.51 20.09
N GLN A 176 -13.16 -4.74 21.12
CA GLN A 176 -13.11 -6.01 21.88
C GLN A 176 -13.46 -7.19 20.98
N LYS A 177 -14.53 -7.09 20.21
CA LYS A 177 -14.93 -8.16 19.27
C LYS A 177 -13.90 -8.44 18.21
N GLN A 178 -13.20 -7.38 17.72
CA GLN A 178 -12.11 -7.56 16.77
C GLN A 178 -10.95 -8.34 17.39
N LYS A 179 -10.55 -8.00 18.61
CA LYS A 179 -9.51 -8.75 19.34
C LYS A 179 -9.90 -10.22 19.56
N ASP A 180 -11.15 -10.46 19.92
CA ASP A 180 -11.65 -11.82 20.13
C ASP A 180 -11.62 -12.62 18.82
N TYR A 181 -12.02 -11.99 17.72
CA TYR A 181 -11.94 -12.58 16.37
C TYR A 181 -10.48 -12.90 15.96
N ASP A 182 -9.57 -11.97 16.16
CA ASP A 182 -8.15 -12.16 15.79
C ASP A 182 -7.52 -13.29 16.61
N ASN A 183 -7.87 -13.39 17.91
CA ASN A 183 -7.43 -14.48 18.76
C ASN A 183 -8.00 -15.83 18.31
N LEU A 184 -9.29 -15.89 17.97
CA LEU A 184 -9.92 -17.10 17.46
C LEU A 184 -9.32 -17.53 16.13
N LYS A 185 -9.06 -16.58 15.24
CA LYS A 185 -8.41 -16.83 13.95
C LYS A 185 -7.01 -17.41 14.14
N LYS A 186 -6.21 -16.79 15.00
CA LYS A 186 -4.87 -17.31 15.35
C LYS A 186 -4.93 -18.73 15.90
N ASN A 187 -5.83 -18.99 16.88
CA ASN A 187 -5.99 -20.32 17.43
C ASN A 187 -6.44 -21.35 16.37
N LEU A 188 -7.24 -20.95 15.41
CA LEU A 188 -7.65 -21.80 14.30
C LEU A 188 -6.48 -22.13 13.39
N ASP A 189 -5.66 -21.14 13.06
CA ASP A 189 -4.49 -21.31 12.19
C ASP A 189 -3.44 -22.19 12.88
N ASP A 190 -3.18 -21.99 14.17
CA ASP A 190 -2.31 -22.84 14.99
C ASP A 190 -2.79 -24.32 15.00
N LYS A 191 -4.10 -24.53 15.15
CA LYS A 191 -4.69 -25.89 15.09
C LYS A 191 -4.59 -26.52 13.70
N ARG A 192 -4.76 -25.75 12.65
CA ARG A 192 -4.57 -26.22 11.26
C ARG A 192 -3.14 -26.65 11.00
N GLU A 193 -2.17 -25.87 11.47
CA GLU A 193 -0.75 -26.25 11.39
C GLU A 193 -0.46 -27.54 12.15
N GLN A 194 -0.93 -27.66 13.39
CA GLN A 194 -0.76 -28.88 14.19
C GLN A 194 -1.36 -30.11 13.49
N TYR A 195 -2.55 -29.94 12.89
CA TYR A 195 -3.21 -31.02 12.16
C TYR A 195 -2.42 -31.41 10.90
N ALA A 196 -1.91 -30.44 10.15
CA ALA A 196 -1.09 -30.67 8.97
C ALA A 196 0.21 -31.41 9.31
N GLN A 197 0.89 -31.00 10.40
CA GLN A 197 2.10 -31.67 10.89
C GLN A 197 1.82 -33.08 11.40
N GLY A 198 0.71 -33.29 12.11
CA GLY A 198 0.29 -34.60 12.60
C GLY A 198 -0.08 -35.60 11.48
N ASN A 199 -0.65 -35.12 10.39
CA ASN A 199 -0.92 -35.97 9.21
C ASN A 199 0.37 -36.32 8.43
N SER A 200 1.33 -35.41 8.35
CA SER A 200 2.63 -35.68 7.73
C SER A 200 3.39 -36.78 8.47
N ALA A 201 3.32 -36.81 9.80
CA ALA A 201 3.95 -37.85 10.61
C ALA A 201 3.30 -39.24 10.44
N ARG A 202 1.98 -39.30 10.17
CA ARG A 202 1.28 -40.56 9.87
C ARG A 202 1.60 -41.13 8.50
N THR A 203 1.85 -40.29 7.51
CA THR A 203 2.18 -40.75 6.14
C THR A 203 3.58 -41.37 6.04
N VAL A 204 4.51 -40.96 6.91
CA VAL A 204 5.88 -41.51 6.97
C VAL A 204 5.95 -42.86 7.71
N SER A 205 4.93 -43.24 8.44
CA SER A 205 4.90 -44.50 9.20
C SER A 205 4.40 -45.72 8.41
N TYR A 206 4.11 -45.60 7.11
CA TYR A 206 3.65 -46.67 6.22
C TYR A 206 4.63 -46.98 5.07
N THR A 207 5.87 -46.56 5.16
CA THR A 207 7.00 -47.02 4.32
C THR A 207 8.02 -47.71 5.20
#